data_aa8d9543fddb2fa00f542a1be59214b4
#
_entry.id   aa8d9543fddb2fa00f542a1be59214b4
#
_cell.length_a   1.000
_cell.length_b   1.000
_cell.length_c   1.000
_cell.angle_alpha   90.00
_cell.angle_beta   90.00
_cell.angle_gamma   90.00
#
_symmetry.space_group_name_H-M   'P 1'
#
loop_
_entity.id
_entity.type
_entity.pdbx_description
1 polymer ?
#
loop_
_entity_poly.entity_id
_entity_poly.type
_entity_poly.pdbx_seq_one_letter_code
_entity_poly.pdbx_strand_id
1 'polypeptide(L)'
;DLPVLYLYNIDPDWDMHDKAAALQSNEKIVAALQEAGHPVKSAGLSDQDLVSLLSQYSSRDLIVFNQCESIPGIPYSEHEAVKTIESLGFVYTGSTPDVLRLTGNKVETKQILELYNIPTPDWRVYDEPVAGDWNIFPAIVKTAREHCSISLSPESVVLNNRELESRIEYVLKNYDQPALVEDFIDGREFHVPIWG
;
A
#
# COMPACT_ATOMS: atom_id res chain seq x y z
N ASP A 1 20.00 21.72 8.26
CA ASP A 1 18.62 21.54 8.75
C ASP A 1 17.67 21.78 7.58
N LEU A 2 17.20 20.70 6.96
CA LEU A 2 16.31 20.76 5.81
C LEU A 2 14.86 20.85 6.30
N PRO A 3 14.07 21.88 5.93
CA PRO A 3 12.66 21.96 6.27
C PRO A 3 11.87 20.82 5.62
N VAL A 4 10.96 20.23 6.39
CA VAL A 4 10.16 19.08 5.99
C VAL A 4 8.67 19.42 6.01
N LEU A 5 7.97 19.10 4.93
CA LEU A 5 6.52 18.99 4.92
C LEU A 5 6.15 17.52 5.13
N TYR A 6 5.63 17.21 6.30
CA TYR A 6 5.09 15.89 6.60
C TYR A 6 3.68 15.78 6.02
N LEU A 7 3.54 15.08 4.90
CA LEU A 7 2.27 14.88 4.19
C LEU A 7 1.67 13.53 4.54
N TYR A 8 0.42 13.50 4.96
CA TYR A 8 -0.33 12.27 5.26
C TYR A 8 -1.80 12.41 4.85
N ASN A 9 -2.48 11.30 4.67
CA ASN A 9 -3.93 11.29 4.45
C ASN A 9 -4.68 10.74 5.68
N ILE A 10 -5.90 11.19 5.85
CA ILE A 10 -6.92 10.63 6.74
C ILE A 10 -8.17 10.46 5.90
N ASP A 11 -8.52 9.21 5.60
CA ASP A 11 -9.72 8.95 4.82
C ASP A 11 -10.97 9.23 5.67
N PRO A 12 -11.94 10.01 5.16
CA PRO A 12 -13.20 10.29 5.86
C PRO A 12 -14.00 9.04 6.23
N ASP A 13 -13.86 7.97 5.46
CA ASP A 13 -14.60 6.73 5.65
C ASP A 13 -13.96 5.78 6.67
N TRP A 14 -12.72 6.04 7.12
CA TRP A 14 -12.12 5.28 8.21
C TRP A 14 -12.93 5.44 9.50
N ASP A 15 -12.97 4.39 10.29
CA ASP A 15 -13.59 4.47 11.61
C ASP A 15 -12.78 5.36 12.58
N MET A 16 -13.37 5.67 13.73
CA MET A 16 -12.75 6.56 14.71
C MET A 16 -11.47 5.97 15.33
N HIS A 17 -11.41 4.65 15.45
CA HIS A 17 -10.23 3.96 16.00
C HIS A 17 -9.05 4.06 15.03
N ASP A 18 -9.28 3.78 13.76
CA ASP A 18 -8.25 3.83 12.73
C ASP A 18 -7.75 5.26 12.52
N LYS A 19 -8.66 6.25 12.49
CA LYS A 19 -8.28 7.67 12.45
C LYS A 19 -7.40 8.07 13.64
N ALA A 20 -7.76 7.65 14.84
CA ALA A 20 -6.97 7.96 16.03
C ALA A 20 -5.59 7.28 16.01
N ALA A 21 -5.53 6.02 15.58
CA ALA A 21 -4.28 5.28 15.45
C ALA A 21 -3.33 5.92 14.42
N ALA A 22 -3.87 6.31 13.26
CA ALA A 22 -3.11 7.00 12.23
C ALA A 22 -2.56 8.35 12.73
N LEU A 23 -3.38 9.17 13.37
CA LEU A 23 -2.94 10.45 13.94
C LEU A 23 -1.84 10.26 14.98
N GLN A 24 -1.99 9.28 15.90
CA GLN A 24 -0.95 8.98 16.88
C GLN A 24 0.36 8.52 16.23
N SER A 25 0.29 7.73 15.17
CA SER A 25 1.48 7.32 14.40
C SER A 25 2.15 8.50 13.75
N ASN A 26 1.39 9.38 13.13
CA ASN A 26 1.88 10.60 12.48
C ASN A 26 2.58 11.54 13.48
N GLU A 27 2.00 11.73 14.67
CA GLU A 27 2.62 12.54 15.74
C GLU A 27 4.00 12.01 16.15
N LYS A 28 4.16 10.68 16.25
CA LYS A 28 5.45 10.06 16.59
C LYS A 28 6.51 10.30 15.52
N ILE A 29 6.13 10.21 14.24
CA ILE A 29 7.06 10.45 13.12
C ILE A 29 7.46 11.93 13.10
N VAL A 30 6.50 12.84 13.25
CA VAL A 30 6.77 14.29 13.32
C VAL A 30 7.72 14.61 14.48
N ALA A 31 7.48 14.04 15.67
CA ALA A 31 8.36 14.23 16.81
C ALA A 31 9.79 13.73 16.55
N ALA A 32 9.93 12.55 15.94
CA ALA A 32 11.24 12.00 15.59
C ALA A 32 11.99 12.86 14.57
N LEU A 33 11.31 13.42 13.57
CA LEU A 33 11.91 14.35 12.61
C LEU A 33 12.35 15.65 13.28
N GLN A 34 11.57 16.16 14.23
CA GLN A 34 11.92 17.35 15.01
C GLN A 34 13.10 17.12 15.95
N GLU A 35 13.15 15.97 16.62
CA GLU A 35 14.28 15.54 17.44
C GLU A 35 15.57 15.37 16.62
N ALA A 36 15.44 14.96 15.36
CA ALA A 36 16.55 14.92 14.41
C ALA A 36 17.01 16.31 13.92
N GLY A 37 16.35 17.39 14.35
CA GLY A 37 16.72 18.77 14.04
C GLY A 37 16.05 19.37 12.80
N HIS A 38 15.06 18.71 12.22
CA HIS A 38 14.33 19.23 11.07
C HIS A 38 13.18 20.16 11.51
N PRO A 39 13.05 21.37 10.93
CA PRO A 39 11.81 22.13 11.01
C PRO A 39 10.69 21.38 10.27
N VAL A 40 9.62 20.99 10.96
CA VAL A 40 8.53 20.20 10.37
C VAL A 40 7.24 20.99 10.32
N LYS A 41 6.58 20.99 9.16
CA LYS A 41 5.18 21.37 8.98
C LYS A 41 4.40 20.13 8.65
N SER A 42 3.21 19.97 9.23
CA SER A 42 2.31 18.84 8.94
C SER A 42 1.18 19.29 8.02
N ALA A 43 0.86 18.48 7.01
CA ALA A 43 -0.23 18.68 6.08
C ALA A 43 -1.05 17.40 5.96
N GLY A 44 -2.25 17.43 6.51
CA GLY A 44 -3.21 16.32 6.44
C GLY A 44 -4.16 16.50 5.26
N LEU A 45 -4.24 15.49 4.39
CA LEU A 45 -5.20 15.40 3.31
C LEU A 45 -6.42 14.63 3.78
N SER A 46 -7.59 15.26 3.80
CA SER A 46 -8.85 14.63 4.22
C SER A 46 -10.00 14.87 3.25
N ASP A 47 -10.33 16.13 3.01
CA ASP A 47 -11.51 16.55 2.24
C ASP A 47 -11.20 17.58 1.16
N GLN A 48 -9.96 18.02 1.10
CA GLN A 48 -9.50 19.00 0.11
C GLN A 48 -8.69 18.33 -0.99
N ASP A 49 -8.65 18.98 -2.12
CA ASP A 49 -7.80 18.59 -3.24
C ASP A 49 -6.31 18.74 -2.89
N LEU A 50 -5.52 17.72 -3.23
CA LEU A 50 -4.09 17.66 -2.92
C LEU A 50 -3.31 18.80 -3.56
N VAL A 51 -3.68 19.23 -4.77
CA VAL A 51 -3.05 20.39 -5.44
C VAL A 51 -3.27 21.66 -4.63
N SER A 52 -4.50 21.88 -4.18
CA SER A 52 -4.85 23.04 -3.34
C SER A 52 -4.12 23.01 -2.00
N LEU A 53 -3.96 21.83 -1.38
CA LEU A 53 -3.20 21.67 -0.15
C LEU A 53 -1.73 22.02 -0.36
N LEU A 54 -1.09 21.44 -1.36
CA LEU A 54 0.33 21.62 -1.63
C LEU A 54 0.68 23.02 -2.16
N SER A 55 -0.24 23.67 -2.85
CA SER A 55 -0.05 25.05 -3.35
C SER A 55 0.16 26.11 -2.25
N GLN A 56 -0.12 25.76 -1.00
CA GLN A 56 0.15 26.64 0.15
C GLN A 56 1.62 26.63 0.58
N TYR A 57 2.44 25.77 -0.04
CA TYR A 57 3.85 25.58 0.30
C TYR A 57 4.74 25.83 -0.92
N SER A 58 6.00 26.21 -0.67
CA SER A 58 7.00 26.40 -1.70
C SER A 58 7.83 25.13 -1.89
N SER A 59 7.81 24.55 -3.07
CA SER A 59 8.61 23.36 -3.39
C SER A 59 10.13 23.61 -3.39
N ARG A 60 10.57 24.87 -3.33
CA ARG A 60 12.00 25.24 -3.25
C ARG A 60 12.54 25.24 -1.83
N ASP A 61 11.66 25.35 -0.83
CA ASP A 61 12.04 25.65 0.55
C ASP A 61 11.96 24.45 1.48
N LEU A 62 11.39 23.33 1.01
CA LEU A 62 11.19 22.13 1.81
C LEU A 62 11.16 20.85 0.96
N ILE A 63 11.33 19.72 1.61
CA ILE A 63 11.04 18.40 1.03
C ILE A 63 9.76 17.85 1.63
N VAL A 64 9.05 17.00 0.86
CA VAL A 64 7.88 16.28 1.32
C VAL A 64 8.33 14.95 1.92
N PHE A 65 8.11 14.76 3.21
CA PHE A 65 8.13 13.43 3.81
C PHE A 65 6.75 12.81 3.58
N ASN A 66 6.68 11.92 2.58
CA ASN A 66 5.39 11.41 2.10
C ASN A 66 4.93 10.20 2.91
N GLN A 67 3.77 10.34 3.55
CA GLN A 67 2.97 9.30 4.19
C GLN A 67 1.53 9.32 3.67
N CYS A 68 1.35 9.85 2.45
CA CYS A 68 0.04 9.87 1.79
C CYS A 68 -0.14 8.57 1.00
N GLU A 69 -0.82 7.61 1.58
CA GLU A 69 -1.04 6.27 1.00
C GLU A 69 -2.22 6.22 0.01
N SER A 70 -3.07 7.26 0.01
CA SER A 70 -4.17 7.40 -0.94
C SER A 70 -4.69 8.83 -0.99
N ILE A 71 -5.35 9.19 -2.08
CA ILE A 71 -6.21 10.37 -2.15
C ILE A 71 -7.56 9.96 -1.56
N PRO A 72 -8.07 10.65 -0.51
CA PRO A 72 -9.32 10.30 0.13
C PRO A 72 -10.48 10.12 -0.86
N GLY A 73 -11.20 9.00 -0.73
CA GLY A 73 -12.28 8.61 -1.64
C GLY A 73 -11.82 8.01 -2.99
N ILE A 74 -10.52 7.88 -3.24
CA ILE A 74 -9.99 7.25 -4.46
C ILE A 74 -9.11 6.05 -4.05
N PRO A 75 -9.62 4.83 -4.11
CA PRO A 75 -8.85 3.63 -3.78
C PRO A 75 -7.61 3.47 -4.67
N TYR A 76 -6.52 2.92 -4.11
CA TYR A 76 -5.27 2.60 -4.85
C TYR A 76 -4.58 3.80 -5.49
N SER A 77 -4.79 5.00 -5.00
CA SER A 77 -4.34 6.26 -5.60
C SER A 77 -3.01 6.80 -5.04
N GLU A 78 -2.24 6.00 -4.29
CA GLU A 78 -0.94 6.41 -3.76
C GLU A 78 -0.02 6.97 -4.87
N HIS A 79 0.07 6.27 -5.98
CA HIS A 79 0.87 6.68 -7.14
C HIS A 79 0.40 8.01 -7.76
N GLU A 80 -0.90 8.30 -7.72
CA GLU A 80 -1.48 9.55 -8.19
C GLU A 80 -1.13 10.72 -7.25
N ALA A 81 -1.12 10.46 -5.95
CA ALA A 81 -0.69 11.43 -4.96
C ALA A 81 0.78 11.82 -5.21
N VAL A 82 1.66 10.84 -5.39
CA VAL A 82 3.07 11.11 -5.67
C VAL A 82 3.28 11.79 -7.01
N LYS A 83 2.54 11.41 -8.05
CA LYS A 83 2.56 12.09 -9.35
C LYS A 83 2.17 13.58 -9.22
N THR A 84 1.21 13.89 -8.34
CA THR A 84 0.82 15.27 -8.05
C THR A 84 1.96 16.02 -7.36
N ILE A 85 2.62 15.42 -6.36
CA ILE A 85 3.78 15.98 -5.67
C ILE A 85 4.89 16.32 -6.67
N GLU A 86 5.22 15.38 -7.57
CA GLU A 86 6.23 15.59 -8.63
C GLU A 86 5.83 16.72 -9.59
N SER A 87 4.57 16.77 -10.04
CA SER A 87 4.09 17.76 -10.99
C SER A 87 4.17 19.19 -10.46
N LEU A 88 4.11 19.36 -9.14
CA LEU A 88 4.27 20.63 -8.44
C LEU A 88 5.74 20.97 -8.12
N GLY A 89 6.67 20.10 -8.54
CA GLY A 89 8.11 20.33 -8.41
C GLY A 89 8.67 20.10 -7.01
N PHE A 90 7.98 19.35 -6.15
CA PHE A 90 8.50 18.98 -4.84
C PHE A 90 9.50 17.83 -4.93
N VAL A 91 10.55 17.91 -4.14
CA VAL A 91 11.38 16.75 -3.77
C VAL A 91 10.65 15.99 -2.65
N TYR A 92 10.63 14.69 -2.70
CA TYR A 92 9.88 13.86 -1.74
C TYR A 92 10.62 12.58 -1.37
N THR A 93 10.19 11.95 -0.28
CA THR A 93 10.66 10.63 0.12
C THR A 93 9.74 9.54 -0.42
N GLY A 94 10.31 8.38 -0.76
CA GLY A 94 9.57 7.23 -1.26
C GLY A 94 9.87 6.93 -2.74
N SER A 95 9.11 6.00 -3.28
CA SER A 95 9.27 5.52 -4.66
C SER A 95 8.58 6.42 -5.68
N THR A 96 8.99 6.28 -6.94
CA THR A 96 8.35 7.00 -8.06
C THR A 96 6.91 6.51 -8.30
N PRO A 97 6.04 7.34 -8.94
CA PRO A 97 4.67 6.95 -9.25
C PRO A 97 4.55 5.62 -10.00
N ASP A 98 5.45 5.38 -10.97
CA ASP A 98 5.43 4.14 -11.75
C ASP A 98 5.76 2.91 -10.90
N VAL A 99 6.71 3.03 -9.97
CA VAL A 99 7.05 1.95 -9.03
C VAL A 99 5.89 1.69 -8.07
N LEU A 100 5.27 2.73 -7.51
CA LEU A 100 4.13 2.59 -6.61
C LEU A 100 2.93 1.95 -7.31
N ARG A 101 2.61 2.39 -8.53
CA ARG A 101 1.56 1.79 -9.35
C ARG A 101 1.81 0.29 -9.58
N LEU A 102 3.04 -0.07 -9.90
CA LEU A 102 3.43 -1.45 -10.13
C LEU A 102 3.34 -2.29 -8.86
N THR A 103 3.96 -1.82 -7.78
CA THR A 103 4.02 -2.58 -6.51
C THR A 103 2.67 -2.64 -5.79
N GLY A 104 1.78 -1.69 -6.05
CA GLY A 104 0.39 -1.70 -5.61
C GLY A 104 -0.46 -2.79 -6.29
N ASN A 105 0.02 -3.39 -7.40
CA ASN A 105 -0.64 -4.49 -8.10
C ASN A 105 0.20 -5.77 -8.03
N LYS A 106 -0.18 -6.69 -7.12
CA LYS A 106 0.55 -7.95 -6.90
C LYS A 106 0.62 -8.81 -8.16
N VAL A 107 -0.40 -8.77 -9.01
CA VAL A 107 -0.47 -9.55 -10.25
C VAL A 107 0.59 -9.04 -11.25
N GLU A 108 0.65 -7.73 -11.48
CA GLU A 108 1.67 -7.13 -12.34
C GLU A 108 3.08 -7.36 -11.78
N THR A 109 3.25 -7.26 -10.46
CA THR A 109 4.52 -7.56 -9.79
C THR A 109 4.95 -9.01 -10.06
N LYS A 110 4.03 -9.99 -9.91
CA LYS A 110 4.31 -11.40 -10.21
C LYS A 110 4.73 -11.61 -11.66
N GLN A 111 4.01 -11.01 -12.61
CA GLN A 111 4.34 -11.09 -14.04
C GLN A 111 5.73 -10.55 -14.35
N ILE A 112 6.14 -9.47 -13.69
CA ILE A 112 7.49 -8.90 -13.85
C ILE A 112 8.54 -9.82 -13.22
N LEU A 113 8.31 -10.38 -12.05
CA LEU A 113 9.22 -11.34 -11.44
C LEU A 113 9.46 -12.55 -12.36
N GLU A 114 8.39 -13.10 -12.95
CA GLU A 114 8.49 -14.17 -13.93
C GLU A 114 9.26 -13.77 -15.20
N LEU A 115 8.97 -12.58 -15.74
CA LEU A 115 9.65 -12.05 -16.93
C LEU A 115 11.17 -11.98 -16.74
N TYR A 116 11.61 -11.63 -15.53
CA TYR A 116 13.04 -11.54 -15.19
C TYR A 116 13.59 -12.83 -14.55
N ASN A 117 12.82 -13.92 -14.54
CA ASN A 117 13.20 -15.20 -13.93
C ASN A 117 13.59 -15.04 -12.44
N ILE A 118 12.95 -14.14 -11.71
CA ILE A 118 13.10 -13.99 -10.27
C ILE A 118 12.16 -14.98 -9.58
N PRO A 119 12.69 -15.86 -8.70
CA PRO A 119 11.86 -16.84 -8.03
C PRO A 119 10.70 -16.20 -7.25
N THR A 120 9.51 -16.72 -7.45
CA THR A 120 8.29 -16.34 -6.74
C THR A 120 7.43 -17.59 -6.55
N PRO A 121 6.62 -17.70 -5.46
CA PRO A 121 5.68 -18.82 -5.31
C PRO A 121 4.78 -18.97 -6.52
N ASP A 122 4.40 -20.18 -6.87
CA ASP A 122 3.37 -20.43 -7.88
C ASP A 122 2.10 -19.68 -7.52
N TRP A 123 1.41 -19.13 -8.52
CA TRP A 123 0.28 -18.24 -8.27
C TRP A 123 -0.78 -18.29 -9.35
N ARG A 124 -2.02 -17.94 -8.99
CA ARG A 124 -3.14 -17.73 -9.92
C ARG A 124 -4.07 -16.63 -9.40
N VAL A 125 -4.82 -16.05 -10.35
CA VAL A 125 -5.84 -15.02 -10.08
C VAL A 125 -7.22 -15.63 -10.31
N TYR A 126 -8.14 -15.31 -9.42
CA TYR A 126 -9.52 -15.79 -9.48
C TYR A 126 -10.50 -14.63 -9.37
N ASP A 127 -11.39 -14.55 -10.35
CA ASP A 127 -12.52 -13.61 -10.41
C ASP A 127 -13.85 -14.27 -10.02
N GLU A 128 -13.84 -15.59 -9.82
CA GLU A 128 -14.98 -16.41 -9.42
C GLU A 128 -14.59 -17.36 -8.27
N PRO A 129 -15.53 -17.73 -7.38
CA PRO A 129 -15.23 -18.53 -6.20
C PRO A 129 -15.14 -20.03 -6.54
N VAL A 130 -14.25 -20.39 -7.43
CA VAL A 130 -13.99 -21.77 -7.86
C VAL A 130 -12.50 -22.08 -7.69
N ALA A 131 -12.16 -23.24 -7.15
CA ALA A 131 -10.76 -23.66 -6.99
C ALA A 131 -10.08 -23.96 -8.35
N GLY A 132 -10.88 -24.21 -9.39
CA GLY A 132 -10.34 -24.56 -10.70
C GLY A 132 -9.47 -25.81 -10.65
N ASP A 133 -8.27 -25.68 -11.21
CA ASP A 133 -7.24 -26.73 -11.23
C ASP A 133 -6.11 -26.48 -10.22
N TRP A 134 -6.31 -25.59 -9.22
CA TRP A 134 -5.34 -25.42 -8.14
C TRP A 134 -5.27 -26.65 -7.27
N ASN A 135 -4.08 -27.19 -7.06
CA ASN A 135 -3.86 -28.44 -6.32
C ASN A 135 -2.63 -28.41 -5.40
N ILE A 136 -2.05 -27.23 -5.18
CA ILE A 136 -0.89 -27.02 -4.30
C ILE A 136 -1.39 -26.51 -2.96
N PHE A 137 -1.17 -27.26 -1.89
CA PHE A 137 -1.58 -26.90 -0.53
C PHE A 137 -0.45 -27.18 0.48
N PRO A 138 -0.33 -26.35 1.55
CA PRO A 138 -1.17 -25.18 1.85
C PRO A 138 -1.00 -24.06 0.82
N ALA A 139 -2.08 -23.31 0.57
CA ALA A 139 -2.05 -22.11 -0.26
C ALA A 139 -2.45 -20.89 0.56
N ILE A 140 -2.06 -19.69 0.11
CA ILE A 140 -2.49 -18.43 0.71
C ILE A 140 -3.31 -17.62 -0.27
N VAL A 141 -4.44 -17.09 0.18
CA VAL A 141 -5.34 -16.25 -0.61
C VAL A 141 -5.24 -14.80 -0.15
N LYS A 142 -4.94 -13.91 -1.07
CA LYS A 142 -4.72 -12.46 -0.84
C LYS A 142 -5.59 -11.64 -1.79
N THR A 143 -5.82 -10.40 -1.46
CA THR A 143 -6.33 -9.40 -2.40
C THR A 143 -5.26 -9.06 -3.44
N ALA A 144 -5.67 -8.80 -4.69
CA ALA A 144 -4.73 -8.50 -5.78
C ALA A 144 -4.05 -7.12 -5.64
N ARG A 145 -4.70 -6.14 -5.03
CA ARG A 145 -4.28 -4.74 -5.05
C ARG A 145 -4.05 -4.09 -3.68
N GLU A 146 -4.26 -4.78 -2.59
CA GLU A 146 -4.04 -4.24 -1.24
C GLU A 146 -2.60 -4.42 -0.77
N HIS A 147 -2.15 -3.55 0.13
CA HIS A 147 -0.90 -3.66 0.87
C HIS A 147 -1.18 -3.68 2.39
N CYS A 148 -0.15 -3.56 3.23
CA CYS A 148 -0.26 -3.53 4.70
C CYS A 148 -1.03 -4.72 5.31
N SER A 149 -0.94 -5.92 4.69
CA SER A 149 -1.62 -7.13 5.16
C SER A 149 -3.14 -7.04 5.22
N ILE A 150 -3.75 -6.09 4.52
CA ILE A 150 -5.20 -6.01 4.38
C ILE A 150 -5.72 -7.32 3.79
N SER A 151 -6.82 -7.82 4.29
CA SER A 151 -7.42 -9.13 4.02
C SER A 151 -6.69 -10.35 4.61
N LEU A 152 -5.49 -10.20 5.16
CA LEU A 152 -4.76 -11.35 5.70
C LEU A 152 -5.16 -11.65 7.14
N SER A 153 -5.41 -12.93 7.38
CA SER A 153 -5.72 -13.52 8.68
C SER A 153 -5.28 -14.98 8.66
N PRO A 154 -5.30 -15.71 9.76
CA PRO A 154 -5.00 -17.15 9.75
C PRO A 154 -5.83 -17.95 8.72
N GLU A 155 -7.07 -17.54 8.47
CA GLU A 155 -7.97 -18.15 7.49
C GLU A 155 -7.58 -17.86 6.04
N SER A 156 -6.59 -17.00 5.81
CA SER A 156 -6.04 -16.76 4.46
C SER A 156 -5.19 -17.93 3.98
N VAL A 157 -4.66 -18.74 4.89
CA VAL A 157 -3.96 -19.99 4.58
C VAL A 157 -4.99 -21.11 4.54
N VAL A 158 -5.08 -21.78 3.40
CA VAL A 158 -6.08 -22.80 3.10
C VAL A 158 -5.42 -24.14 2.80
N LEU A 159 -6.08 -25.24 3.19
CA LEU A 159 -5.50 -26.58 3.15
C LEU A 159 -6.17 -27.50 2.11
N ASN A 160 -7.25 -27.06 1.50
CA ASN A 160 -8.01 -27.85 0.51
C ASN A 160 -8.90 -26.94 -0.36
N ASN A 161 -9.46 -27.51 -1.43
CA ASN A 161 -10.28 -26.76 -2.39
C ASN A 161 -11.51 -26.09 -1.76
N ARG A 162 -12.15 -26.72 -0.79
CA ARG A 162 -13.34 -26.13 -0.13
C ARG A 162 -12.98 -24.86 0.64
N GLU A 163 -11.88 -24.87 1.36
CA GLU A 163 -11.39 -23.69 2.07
C GLU A 163 -10.94 -22.62 1.07
N LEU A 164 -10.27 -23.04 -0.01
CA LEU A 164 -9.84 -22.16 -1.09
C LEU A 164 -11.02 -21.42 -1.72
N GLU A 165 -12.06 -22.13 -2.15
CA GLU A 165 -13.27 -21.53 -2.73
C GLU A 165 -13.94 -20.54 -1.77
N SER A 166 -14.09 -20.94 -0.50
CA SER A 166 -14.65 -20.07 0.53
C SER A 166 -13.83 -18.80 0.74
N ARG A 167 -12.49 -18.92 0.70
CA ARG A 167 -11.62 -17.78 0.90
C ARG A 167 -11.55 -16.85 -0.32
N ILE A 168 -11.58 -17.41 -1.53
CA ILE A 168 -11.74 -16.62 -2.77
C ILE A 168 -13.05 -15.83 -2.69
N GLU A 169 -14.17 -16.51 -2.37
CA GLU A 169 -15.48 -15.85 -2.23
C GLU A 169 -15.43 -14.68 -1.23
N TYR A 170 -14.76 -14.88 -0.08
CA TYR A 170 -14.57 -13.83 0.92
C TYR A 170 -13.85 -12.61 0.36
N VAL A 171 -12.75 -12.81 -0.40
CA VAL A 171 -12.00 -11.71 -1.00
C VAL A 171 -12.86 -10.97 -2.04
N LEU A 172 -13.49 -11.70 -2.95
CA LEU A 172 -14.34 -11.11 -3.98
C LEU A 172 -15.48 -10.27 -3.40
N LYS A 173 -16.16 -10.77 -2.36
CA LYS A 173 -17.31 -10.10 -1.75
C LYS A 173 -16.96 -8.90 -0.87
N ASN A 174 -15.85 -8.97 -0.16
CA ASN A 174 -15.55 -7.95 0.85
C ASN A 174 -14.62 -6.85 0.34
N TYR A 175 -13.88 -7.11 -0.74
CA TYR A 175 -12.87 -6.19 -1.26
C TYR A 175 -13.13 -5.74 -2.71
N ASP A 176 -14.13 -6.31 -3.38
CA ASP A 176 -14.50 -5.99 -4.77
C ASP A 176 -13.30 -5.99 -5.73
N GLN A 177 -12.46 -7.01 -5.60
CA GLN A 177 -11.26 -7.20 -6.42
C GLN A 177 -10.89 -8.68 -6.55
N PRO A 178 -10.09 -9.05 -7.56
CA PRO A 178 -9.65 -10.43 -7.75
C PRO A 178 -8.91 -10.99 -6.53
N ALA A 179 -9.06 -12.28 -6.32
CA ALA A 179 -8.26 -13.03 -5.34
C ALA A 179 -6.98 -13.56 -6.00
N LEU A 180 -5.84 -13.25 -5.41
CA LEU A 180 -4.55 -13.85 -5.74
C LEU A 180 -4.33 -15.05 -4.82
N VAL A 181 -4.18 -16.22 -5.40
CA VAL A 181 -3.83 -17.47 -4.72
C VAL A 181 -2.36 -17.77 -4.98
N GLU A 182 -1.63 -18.10 -3.93
CA GLU A 182 -0.22 -18.45 -4.01
C GLU A 182 0.08 -19.71 -3.22
N ASP A 183 1.11 -20.45 -3.62
CA ASP A 183 1.71 -21.48 -2.77
C ASP A 183 2.17 -20.84 -1.44
N PHE A 184 1.77 -21.44 -0.32
CA PHE A 184 2.14 -20.92 0.99
C PHE A 184 3.52 -21.44 1.40
N ILE A 185 4.45 -20.52 1.52
CA ILE A 185 5.81 -20.82 1.98
C ILE A 185 5.87 -20.71 3.50
N ASP A 186 5.92 -21.84 4.19
CA ASP A 186 6.18 -21.90 5.63
C ASP A 186 7.67 -21.72 5.90
N GLY A 187 8.05 -20.51 6.28
CA GLY A 187 9.47 -20.17 6.46
C GLY A 187 9.69 -18.88 7.21
N ARG A 188 10.95 -18.48 7.29
CA ARG A 188 11.31 -17.18 7.89
C ARG A 188 11.03 -16.06 6.88
N GLU A 189 10.38 -15.01 7.36
CA GLU A 189 10.19 -13.78 6.61
C GLU A 189 11.36 -12.81 6.86
N PHE A 190 11.81 -12.16 5.78
CA PHE A 190 12.88 -11.17 5.82
C PHE A 190 12.45 -9.89 5.13
N HIS A 191 12.60 -8.77 5.82
CA HIS A 191 12.48 -7.45 5.23
C HIS A 191 13.87 -6.95 4.81
N VAL A 192 14.04 -6.63 3.53
CA VAL A 192 15.30 -6.11 2.99
C VAL A 192 15.06 -4.68 2.50
N PRO A 193 15.33 -3.66 3.34
CA PRO A 193 15.21 -2.29 2.90
C PRO A 193 16.30 -1.98 1.86
N ILE A 194 15.91 -1.33 0.78
CA ILE A 194 16.83 -0.86 -0.25
C ILE A 194 16.86 0.66 -0.16
N TRP A 195 18.06 1.20 -0.08
CA TRP A 195 18.32 2.61 0.01
C TRP A 195 19.08 3.07 -1.24
N GLY A 196 18.55 4.08 -1.96
CA GLY A 196 19.15 4.58 -3.18
C GLY A 196 19.20 6.08 -3.28
#